data_b623e3f33ffc40976b182ebd959b09f5
#
_entry.id   b623e3f33ffc40976b182ebd959b09f5
#
_cell.length_a   1.000
_cell.length_b   1.000
_cell.length_c   1.000
_cell.angle_alpha   90.00
_cell.angle_beta   90.00
_cell.angle_gamma   90.00
#
_symmetry.space_group_name_H-M   'P 1'
#
loop_
_entity.id
_entity.type
_entity.pdbx_description
1 polymer ?
#
loop_
_entity_poly.entity_id
_entity_poly.type
_entity_poly.pdbx_seq_one_letter_code
_entity_poly.pdbx_strand_id
1 'polypeptide(L)'
;SMREEDIEPLRTALNEKCTLTEDDFIPRVHIDVAMPMGYADDALAGELALLEPFGTGNPKPLFAQKNLIFQAGFKMGANKTCARFRVKTPEGNTQTLVFFGDLERLGAFLNEKYGIGSEETIYAGRGNFPLSVVYQVSQNTYKGRTEVQYIMQNYC
;
A
#
# COMPACT_ATOMS: atom_id res chain seq x y z
N SER A 1 -36.18 -1.94 0.80
CA SER A 1 -36.54 -3.24 1.39
C SER A 1 -37.18 -4.11 0.30
N MET A 2 -36.92 -5.40 0.31
CA MET A 2 -37.42 -6.39 -0.64
C MET A 2 -38.06 -7.52 0.13
N ARG A 3 -39.07 -8.19 -0.44
CA ARG A 3 -39.67 -9.37 0.20
C ARG A 3 -38.71 -10.57 0.03
N GLU A 4 -38.79 -11.51 0.96
CA GLU A 4 -37.95 -12.71 0.93
C GLU A 4 -38.21 -13.57 -0.34
N GLU A 5 -39.45 -13.64 -0.79
CA GLU A 5 -39.86 -14.33 -2.02
C GLU A 5 -39.27 -13.75 -3.31
N ASP A 6 -38.83 -12.48 -3.30
CA ASP A 6 -38.28 -11.80 -4.46
C ASP A 6 -36.73 -11.97 -4.57
N ILE A 7 -36.07 -12.55 -3.56
CA ILE A 7 -34.60 -12.67 -3.50
C ILE A 7 -34.07 -13.57 -4.61
N GLU A 8 -34.62 -14.80 -4.74
CA GLU A 8 -34.15 -15.74 -5.75
C GLU A 8 -34.50 -15.32 -7.20
N PRO A 9 -35.70 -14.78 -7.50
CA PRO A 9 -35.97 -14.18 -8.80
C PRO A 9 -35.01 -13.03 -9.15
N LEU A 10 -34.68 -12.14 -8.21
CA LEU A 10 -33.74 -11.06 -8.42
C LEU A 10 -32.31 -11.59 -8.67
N ARG A 11 -31.86 -12.55 -7.89
CA ARG A 11 -30.56 -13.20 -8.05
C ARG A 11 -30.41 -13.83 -9.43
N THR A 12 -31.42 -14.53 -9.89
CA THR A 12 -31.44 -15.14 -11.22
C THR A 12 -31.37 -14.08 -12.30
N ALA A 13 -32.21 -13.04 -12.21
CA ALA A 13 -32.24 -11.94 -13.19
C ALA A 13 -30.90 -11.14 -13.20
N LEU A 14 -30.24 -10.96 -12.07
CA LEU A 14 -28.93 -10.30 -12.00
C LEU A 14 -27.84 -11.16 -12.67
N ASN A 15 -27.84 -12.48 -12.43
CA ASN A 15 -26.88 -13.38 -13.05
C ASN A 15 -27.08 -13.48 -14.58
N GLU A 16 -28.32 -13.56 -15.05
CA GLU A 16 -28.63 -13.59 -16.49
C GLU A 16 -28.24 -12.30 -17.23
N LYS A 17 -28.34 -11.15 -16.53
CA LYS A 17 -27.96 -9.83 -17.08
C LYS A 17 -26.53 -9.44 -16.80
N CYS A 18 -25.77 -10.25 -16.08
CA CYS A 18 -24.36 -9.99 -15.75
C CYS A 18 -23.53 -10.11 -17.02
N THR A 19 -22.83 -9.02 -17.35
CA THR A 19 -21.88 -8.96 -18.46
C THR A 19 -20.42 -8.93 -17.98
N LEU A 20 -20.20 -9.10 -16.66
CA LEU A 20 -18.87 -9.11 -16.06
C LEU A 20 -18.07 -10.33 -16.52
N THR A 21 -16.82 -10.10 -16.82
CA THR A 21 -15.84 -11.10 -17.20
C THR A 21 -14.78 -11.26 -16.10
N GLU A 22 -13.92 -12.25 -16.19
CA GLU A 22 -12.79 -12.45 -15.28
C GLU A 22 -11.91 -11.21 -15.17
N ASP A 23 -11.75 -10.46 -16.27
CA ASP A 23 -10.95 -9.23 -16.31
C ASP A 23 -11.52 -8.09 -15.46
N ASP A 24 -12.84 -8.09 -15.22
CA ASP A 24 -13.51 -7.08 -14.39
C ASP A 24 -13.22 -7.29 -12.89
N PHE A 25 -12.79 -8.50 -12.51
CA PHE A 25 -12.39 -8.83 -11.14
C PHE A 25 -10.92 -8.61 -10.84
N ILE A 26 -10.11 -8.22 -11.86
CA ILE A 26 -8.70 -7.90 -11.65
C ILE A 26 -8.60 -6.52 -10.98
N PRO A 27 -8.10 -6.43 -9.74
CA PRO A 27 -7.94 -5.14 -9.07
C PRO A 27 -6.99 -4.24 -9.86
N ARG A 28 -7.48 -3.08 -10.26
CA ARG A 28 -6.68 -2.04 -10.94
C ARG A 28 -6.34 -0.94 -9.96
N VAL A 29 -5.06 -0.59 -9.87
CA VAL A 29 -4.59 0.54 -9.07
C VAL A 29 -4.23 1.67 -10.03
N HIS A 30 -4.92 2.80 -9.90
CA HIS A 30 -4.57 4.01 -10.64
C HIS A 30 -3.43 4.71 -9.89
N ILE A 31 -2.31 4.92 -10.58
CA ILE A 31 -1.13 5.61 -10.07
C ILE A 31 -1.09 6.98 -10.72
N ASP A 32 -1.11 8.06 -9.92
CA ASP A 32 -1.09 9.41 -10.43
C ASP A 32 0.28 9.77 -11.01
N VAL A 33 1.35 9.42 -10.28
CA VAL A 33 2.73 9.71 -10.70
C VAL A 33 3.70 8.59 -10.30
N ALA A 34 4.52 8.13 -11.25
CA ALA A 34 5.70 7.32 -10.96
C ALA A 34 6.81 8.24 -10.40
N MET A 35 6.94 8.31 -9.08
CA MET A 35 7.84 9.25 -8.40
C MET A 35 8.78 8.51 -7.45
N PRO A 36 10.10 8.71 -7.56
CA PRO A 36 11.04 8.22 -6.54
C PRO A 36 10.80 8.87 -5.18
N MET A 37 10.91 8.10 -4.09
CA MET A 37 10.65 8.59 -2.72
C MET A 37 11.54 9.78 -2.33
N GLY A 38 12.77 9.84 -2.84
CA GLY A 38 13.69 10.95 -2.55
C GLY A 38 13.23 12.33 -3.05
N TYR A 39 12.20 12.39 -3.90
CA TYR A 39 11.62 13.67 -4.36
C TYR A 39 10.52 14.20 -3.43
N ALA A 40 9.99 13.38 -2.54
CA ALA A 40 8.97 13.81 -1.60
C ALA A 40 9.65 14.40 -0.35
N ASP A 41 9.92 15.70 -0.40
CA ASP A 41 10.39 16.51 0.71
C ASP A 41 9.23 17.15 1.50
N ASP A 42 9.57 17.94 2.52
CA ASP A 42 8.59 18.64 3.34
C ASP A 42 7.79 19.67 2.54
N ALA A 43 8.37 20.27 1.48
CA ALA A 43 7.71 21.24 0.63
C ALA A 43 6.60 20.55 -0.19
N LEU A 44 6.92 19.45 -0.89
CA LEU A 44 5.92 18.67 -1.62
C LEU A 44 4.83 18.14 -0.69
N ALA A 45 5.20 17.65 0.49
CA ALA A 45 4.20 17.15 1.45
C ALA A 45 3.26 18.27 1.92
N GLY A 46 3.76 19.50 2.07
CA GLY A 46 2.96 20.69 2.36
C GLY A 46 2.03 21.07 1.21
N GLU A 47 2.50 21.02 -0.04
CA GLU A 47 1.67 21.29 -1.23
C GLU A 47 0.56 20.24 -1.40
N LEU A 48 0.87 18.96 -1.16
CA LEU A 48 -0.15 17.91 -1.18
C LEU A 48 -1.23 18.10 -0.12
N ALA A 49 -0.88 18.67 1.04
CA ALA A 49 -1.87 18.98 2.08
C ALA A 49 -2.88 20.06 1.64
N LEU A 50 -2.53 20.94 0.70
CA LEU A 50 -3.46 21.92 0.14
C LEU A 50 -4.59 21.29 -0.70
N LEU A 51 -4.42 20.04 -1.12
CA LEU A 51 -5.47 19.29 -1.83
C LEU A 51 -6.55 18.73 -0.90
N GLU A 52 -6.38 18.84 0.42
CA GLU A 52 -7.37 18.37 1.38
C GLU A 52 -8.66 19.24 1.36
N PRO A 53 -9.83 18.67 1.71
CA PRO A 53 -10.03 17.32 2.26
C PRO A 53 -10.10 16.22 1.18
N PHE A 54 -9.45 15.10 1.47
CA PHE A 54 -9.53 13.92 0.61
C PHE A 54 -10.82 13.12 0.87
N GLY A 55 -11.37 12.47 -0.18
CA GLY A 55 -12.58 11.68 -0.11
C GLY A 55 -12.93 11.03 -1.44
N THR A 56 -14.16 10.56 -1.60
CA THR A 56 -14.61 9.80 -2.79
C THR A 56 -14.40 10.56 -4.11
N GLY A 57 -14.64 11.88 -4.13
CA GLY A 57 -14.45 12.72 -5.34
C GLY A 57 -13.07 13.35 -5.46
N ASN A 58 -12.22 13.22 -4.43
CA ASN A 58 -10.87 13.76 -4.37
C ASN A 58 -9.97 12.77 -3.62
N PRO A 59 -9.55 11.66 -4.26
CA PRO A 59 -8.71 10.67 -3.60
C PRO A 59 -7.32 11.24 -3.32
N LYS A 60 -6.68 10.75 -2.25
CA LYS A 60 -5.31 11.11 -1.94
C LYS A 60 -4.38 10.60 -3.05
N PRO A 61 -3.46 11.43 -3.58
CA PRO A 61 -2.57 11.04 -4.66
C PRO A 61 -1.75 9.78 -4.36
N LEU A 62 -1.64 8.90 -5.36
CA LEU A 62 -0.89 7.66 -5.33
C LEU A 62 0.38 7.78 -6.16
N PHE A 63 1.49 7.52 -5.54
CA PHE A 63 2.81 7.49 -6.16
C PHE A 63 3.32 6.05 -6.26
N ALA A 64 4.23 5.78 -7.20
CA ALA A 64 4.84 4.47 -7.31
C ALA A 64 6.35 4.55 -7.51
N GLN A 65 7.06 3.59 -6.91
CA GLN A 65 8.48 3.37 -7.17
C GLN A 65 8.77 1.89 -7.30
N LYS A 66 9.58 1.53 -8.31
CA LYS A 66 10.05 0.17 -8.55
C LYS A 66 11.39 -0.09 -7.84
N ASN A 67 11.68 -1.37 -7.64
CA ASN A 67 12.99 -1.86 -7.20
C ASN A 67 13.45 -1.26 -5.84
N LEU A 68 12.52 -1.09 -4.91
CA LEU A 68 12.87 -0.79 -3.53
C LEU A 68 13.35 -2.07 -2.85
N ILE A 69 14.55 -2.05 -2.28
CA ILE A 69 15.12 -3.20 -1.56
C ILE A 69 14.65 -3.17 -0.12
N PHE A 70 13.79 -4.11 0.25
CA PHE A 70 13.32 -4.27 1.64
C PHE A 70 14.41 -4.91 2.47
N GLN A 71 14.99 -4.17 3.42
CA GLN A 71 16.13 -4.58 4.23
C GLN A 71 15.72 -5.05 5.63
N ALA A 72 14.78 -4.37 6.25
CA ALA A 72 14.31 -4.68 7.60
C ALA A 72 12.85 -4.31 7.77
N GLY A 73 12.15 -5.04 8.64
CA GLY A 73 10.77 -4.77 9.04
C GLY A 73 10.64 -4.76 10.56
N PHE A 74 9.70 -3.93 11.06
CA PHE A 74 9.36 -3.83 12.47
C PHE A 74 7.84 -3.79 12.60
N LYS A 75 7.25 -4.82 13.20
CA LYS A 75 5.81 -4.83 13.51
C LYS A 75 5.54 -3.85 14.63
N MET A 76 4.52 -3.02 14.50
CA MET A 76 4.18 -1.93 15.42
C MET A 76 2.73 -2.05 15.90
N GLY A 77 2.41 -1.30 16.95
CA GLY A 77 1.08 -1.31 17.57
C GLY A 77 0.92 -2.46 18.59
N ALA A 78 -0.03 -2.30 19.51
CA ALA A 78 -0.29 -3.31 20.55
C ALA A 78 -0.67 -4.67 19.97
N ASN A 79 -1.42 -4.65 18.85
CA ASN A 79 -1.88 -5.87 18.16
C ASN A 79 -0.98 -6.25 16.97
N LYS A 80 0.15 -5.55 16.77
CA LYS A 80 1.08 -5.80 15.64
C LYS A 80 0.38 -5.78 14.26
N THR A 81 -0.59 -4.90 14.08
CA THR A 81 -1.40 -4.77 12.85
C THR A 81 -0.79 -3.87 11.80
N CYS A 82 0.33 -3.22 12.09
CA CYS A 82 1.05 -2.40 11.14
C CYS A 82 2.55 -2.69 11.20
N ALA A 83 3.27 -2.33 10.16
CA ALA A 83 4.71 -2.50 10.11
C ALA A 83 5.40 -1.27 9.54
N ARG A 84 6.63 -1.07 9.96
CA ARG A 84 7.56 -0.11 9.39
C ARG A 84 8.67 -0.89 8.70
N PHE A 85 8.93 -0.55 7.43
CA PHE A 85 9.98 -1.17 6.64
C PHE A 85 11.09 -0.17 6.34
N ARG A 86 12.32 -0.57 6.57
CA ARG A 86 13.49 0.13 6.07
C ARG A 86 13.79 -0.40 4.67
N VAL A 87 13.75 0.51 3.70
CA VAL A 87 13.98 0.19 2.29
C VAL A 87 15.14 1.00 1.73
N LYS A 88 15.88 0.41 0.81
CA LYS A 88 16.91 1.12 0.03
C LYS A 88 16.35 1.40 -1.36
N THR A 89 16.45 2.66 -1.78
CA THR A 89 16.03 3.07 -3.12
C THR A 89 17.06 2.71 -4.18
N PRO A 90 16.70 2.66 -5.47
CA PRO A 90 17.66 2.44 -6.55
C PRO A 90 18.80 3.47 -6.58
N GLU A 91 18.54 4.69 -6.12
CA GLU A 91 19.52 5.79 -6.02
C GLU A 91 20.50 5.59 -4.84
N GLY A 92 20.27 4.57 -4.01
CA GLY A 92 21.13 4.21 -2.88
C GLY A 92 20.71 4.81 -1.54
N ASN A 93 19.66 5.64 -1.49
CA ASN A 93 19.16 6.26 -0.27
C ASN A 93 18.35 5.25 0.56
N THR A 94 18.36 5.42 1.88
CA THR A 94 17.52 4.63 2.79
C THR A 94 16.28 5.44 3.16
N GLN A 95 15.13 4.82 3.01
CA GLN A 95 13.82 5.40 3.34
C GLN A 95 13.04 4.47 4.27
N THR A 96 12.03 5.03 4.90
CA THR A 96 11.12 4.30 5.79
C THR A 96 9.72 4.30 5.22
N LEU A 97 9.18 3.11 5.00
CA LEU A 97 7.78 2.88 4.62
C LEU A 97 6.97 2.42 5.82
N VAL A 98 5.77 2.93 5.96
CA VAL A 98 4.78 2.41 6.92
C VAL A 98 3.69 1.68 6.16
N PHE A 99 3.28 0.54 6.67
CA PHE A 99 2.22 -0.28 6.10
C PHE A 99 1.16 -0.59 7.17
N PHE A 100 -0.08 -0.21 6.89
CA PHE A 100 -1.24 -0.43 7.75
C PHE A 100 -2.17 -1.53 7.21
N GLY A 101 -1.74 -2.25 6.17
CA GLY A 101 -2.51 -3.32 5.56
C GLY A 101 -2.31 -4.68 6.24
N ASP A 102 -2.79 -5.70 5.56
CA ASP A 102 -2.71 -7.09 6.01
C ASP A 102 -1.26 -7.61 5.93
N LEU A 103 -0.63 -7.77 7.10
CA LEU A 103 0.74 -8.25 7.22
C LEU A 103 0.88 -9.75 6.92
N GLU A 104 -0.17 -10.55 7.15
CA GLU A 104 -0.16 -11.98 6.84
C GLU A 104 -0.16 -12.17 5.33
N ARG A 105 -0.98 -11.40 4.62
CA ARG A 105 -1.01 -11.38 3.16
C ARG A 105 0.31 -10.92 2.56
N LEU A 106 0.94 -9.89 3.13
CA LEU A 106 2.28 -9.44 2.70
C LEU A 106 3.33 -10.54 2.93
N GLY A 107 3.30 -11.20 4.08
CA GLY A 107 4.19 -12.31 4.41
C GLY A 107 4.02 -13.49 3.44
N ALA A 108 2.78 -13.89 3.16
CA ALA A 108 2.48 -14.94 2.18
C ALA A 108 3.01 -14.59 0.79
N PHE A 109 2.79 -13.35 0.33
CA PHE A 109 3.32 -12.85 -0.95
C PHE A 109 4.86 -12.89 -1.00
N LEU A 110 5.54 -12.48 0.08
CA LEU A 110 7.00 -12.52 0.15
C LEU A 110 7.54 -13.95 0.08
N ASN A 111 6.90 -14.87 0.82
CA ASN A 111 7.28 -16.27 0.84
C ASN A 111 7.00 -16.96 -0.51
N GLU A 112 5.94 -16.62 -1.19
CA GLU A 112 5.62 -17.12 -2.54
C GLU A 112 6.66 -16.62 -3.57
N LYS A 113 6.97 -15.32 -3.53
CA LYS A 113 7.83 -14.67 -4.54
C LYS A 113 9.32 -14.97 -4.35
N TYR A 114 9.79 -15.06 -3.11
CA TYR A 114 11.22 -15.17 -2.78
C TYR A 114 11.60 -16.43 -2.02
N GLY A 115 10.63 -17.29 -1.73
CA GLY A 115 10.81 -18.54 -0.98
C GLY A 115 10.43 -18.43 0.49
N ILE A 116 10.13 -19.60 1.06
CA ILE A 116 9.73 -19.74 2.47
C ILE A 116 10.82 -19.17 3.39
N GLY A 117 10.43 -18.37 4.38
CA GLY A 117 11.34 -17.72 5.34
C GLY A 117 11.74 -16.30 4.93
N SER A 118 11.26 -15.80 3.78
CA SER A 118 11.57 -14.43 3.33
C SER A 118 10.97 -13.38 4.25
N GLU A 119 9.76 -13.61 4.78
CA GLU A 119 9.14 -12.71 5.75
C GLU A 119 10.00 -12.61 7.02
N GLU A 120 10.39 -13.74 7.59
CA GLU A 120 11.22 -13.79 8.80
C GLU A 120 12.57 -13.12 8.59
N THR A 121 13.14 -13.26 7.39
CA THR A 121 14.41 -12.65 7.01
C THR A 121 14.34 -11.12 7.03
N ILE A 122 13.24 -10.54 6.56
CA ILE A 122 13.00 -9.09 6.64
C ILE A 122 12.88 -8.63 8.11
N TYR A 123 12.08 -9.32 8.91
CA TYR A 123 11.93 -8.97 10.33
C TYR A 123 13.18 -9.22 11.16
N ALA A 124 14.07 -10.10 10.73
CA ALA A 124 15.40 -10.28 11.30
C ALA A 124 16.42 -9.19 10.85
N GLY A 125 16.02 -8.23 10.01
CA GLY A 125 16.88 -7.15 9.51
C GLY A 125 17.92 -7.59 8.47
N ARG A 126 17.70 -8.72 7.81
CA ARG A 126 18.58 -9.32 6.80
C ARG A 126 17.93 -9.42 5.42
N GLY A 127 16.87 -8.65 5.19
CA GLY A 127 16.18 -8.63 3.92
C GLY A 127 17.02 -8.04 2.80
N ASN A 128 16.83 -8.56 1.59
CA ASN A 128 17.40 -8.02 0.35
C ASN A 128 16.43 -8.31 -0.81
N PHE A 129 15.17 -7.92 -0.63
CA PHE A 129 14.10 -8.28 -1.55
C PHE A 129 13.62 -7.06 -2.32
N PRO A 130 13.78 -7.04 -3.67
CA PRO A 130 13.30 -5.93 -4.49
C PRO A 130 11.78 -6.00 -4.66
N LEU A 131 11.08 -4.95 -4.27
CA LEU A 131 9.64 -4.80 -4.48
C LEU A 131 9.34 -3.51 -5.21
N SER A 132 8.28 -3.53 -6.02
CA SER A 132 7.63 -2.31 -6.49
C SER A 132 6.50 -1.96 -5.53
N VAL A 133 6.38 -0.69 -5.18
CA VAL A 133 5.35 -0.25 -4.23
C VAL A 133 4.57 0.93 -4.78
N VAL A 134 3.29 0.96 -4.41
CA VAL A 134 2.45 2.14 -4.51
C VAL A 134 2.33 2.74 -3.11
N TYR A 135 2.54 4.04 -3.01
CA TYR A 135 2.57 4.72 -1.72
C TYR A 135 1.89 6.10 -1.77
N GLN A 136 1.52 6.57 -0.61
CA GLN A 136 1.08 7.94 -0.37
C GLN A 136 2.13 8.69 0.43
N VAL A 137 2.23 9.99 0.15
CA VAL A 137 3.02 10.92 0.97
C VAL A 137 2.10 11.57 2.00
N SER A 138 2.56 11.64 3.23
CA SER A 138 1.87 12.28 4.33
C SER A 138 2.85 13.00 5.24
N GLN A 139 2.37 13.94 6.03
CA GLN A 139 3.13 14.51 7.12
C GLN A 139 2.73 13.85 8.44
N ASN A 140 3.70 13.47 9.23
CA ASN A 140 3.50 12.95 10.58
C ASN A 140 4.14 13.89 11.59
N THR A 141 3.32 14.46 12.49
CA THR A 141 3.81 15.31 13.56
C THR A 141 3.83 14.51 14.87
N TYR A 142 5.03 14.25 15.36
CA TYR A 142 5.22 13.56 16.64
C TYR A 142 6.17 14.36 17.53
N LYS A 143 5.76 14.65 18.76
CA LYS A 143 6.52 15.44 19.76
C LYS A 143 7.05 16.78 19.20
N GLY A 144 6.24 17.46 18.39
CA GLY A 144 6.58 18.76 17.80
C GLY A 144 7.55 18.72 16.61
N ARG A 145 7.90 17.53 16.12
CA ARG A 145 8.64 17.36 14.87
C ARG A 145 7.71 16.83 13.79
N THR A 146 7.70 17.52 12.66
CA THR A 146 6.96 17.10 11.47
C THR A 146 7.94 16.47 10.50
N GLU A 147 7.64 15.28 10.04
CA GLU A 147 8.47 14.53 9.10
C GLU A 147 7.60 13.95 7.99
N VAL A 148 8.15 13.87 6.77
CA VAL A 148 7.53 13.17 5.66
C VAL A 148 7.40 11.68 5.99
N GLN A 149 6.23 11.12 5.79
CA GLN A 149 5.94 9.72 5.97
C GLN A 149 5.43 9.11 4.66
N TYR A 150 6.04 8.01 4.26
CA TYR A 150 5.59 7.20 3.13
C TYR A 150 4.70 6.07 3.63
N ILE A 151 3.45 6.04 3.16
CA ILE A 151 2.46 5.02 3.55
C ILE A 151 2.23 4.08 2.38
N MET A 152 2.72 2.86 2.48
CA MET A 152 2.52 1.83 1.46
C MET A 152 1.04 1.45 1.35
N GLN A 153 0.53 1.48 0.12
CA GLN A 153 -0.87 1.14 -0.21
C GLN A 153 -0.96 -0.17 -0.96
N ASN A 154 0.03 -0.47 -1.82
CA ASN A 154 0.08 -1.71 -2.60
C ASN A 154 1.54 -2.08 -2.89
N TYR A 155 1.75 -3.34 -3.29
CA TYR A 155 3.06 -3.92 -3.60
C TYR A 155 2.95 -5.01 -4.67
N CYS A 156 4.03 -5.24 -5.44
CA CYS A 156 4.17 -6.33 -6.41
C CYS A 156 5.64 -6.75 -6.59
#